data_f5ac2604e4c6cf20aa04dfdbd05ec46d
#
_entry.id   f5ac2604e4c6cf20aa04dfdbd05ec46d
#
_cell.length_a   1.000
_cell.length_b   1.000
_cell.length_c   1.000
_cell.angle_alpha   90.00
_cell.angle_beta   90.00
_cell.angle_gamma   90.00
#
_symmetry.space_group_name_H-M   'P 1'
#
loop_
_entity.id
_entity.type
_entity.pdbx_description
1 polymer ?
#
loop_
_entity_poly.entity_id
_entity_poly.type
_entity_poly.pdbx_seq_one_letter_code
_entity_poly.pdbx_strand_id
1 'polypeptide(L)'
;AYGPRIHGIKNKSQLDEIVEESLKGAAIFDEVKDRLKKSALGLSGGQQQRLCIARALAVQPEVLLMDEPTSALDPISTLKIEDLMEDLKKKYTVVVVTHNMQQAARVSDETAFFLVGEVVEKDLTGNIFSRPKDKRTEDYITGRFG
;
A
#
# COMPACT_ATOMS: atom_id res chain seq x y z
N ALA A 1 -9.26 1.07 16.17
CA ALA A 1 -9.90 2.29 16.71
C ALA A 1 -8.96 3.26 17.45
N TYR A 2 -7.64 3.01 17.51
CA TYR A 2 -6.70 3.90 18.23
C TYR A 2 -6.65 5.30 17.57
N GLY A 3 -6.37 5.38 16.26
CA GLY A 3 -6.29 6.65 15.53
C GLY A 3 -7.55 7.51 15.70
N PRO A 4 -8.76 7.01 15.39
CA PRO A 4 -9.99 7.75 15.59
C PRO A 4 -10.20 8.26 17.03
N ARG A 5 -9.78 7.48 18.05
CA ARG A 5 -9.86 7.93 19.45
C ARG A 5 -8.96 9.13 19.74
N ILE A 6 -7.74 9.13 19.22
CA ILE A 6 -6.80 10.27 19.36
C ILE A 6 -7.37 11.51 18.67
N HIS A 7 -8.09 11.34 17.56
CA HIS A 7 -8.79 12.42 16.85
C HIS A 7 -10.13 12.81 17.49
N GLY A 8 -10.39 12.39 18.75
CA GLY A 8 -11.51 12.86 19.57
C GLY A 8 -12.80 12.04 19.45
N ILE A 9 -12.84 10.97 18.68
CA ILE A 9 -14.03 10.11 18.57
C ILE A 9 -14.12 9.21 19.80
N LYS A 10 -15.14 9.45 20.66
CA LYS A 10 -15.33 8.72 21.92
C LYS A 10 -16.54 7.77 21.89
N ASN A 11 -17.48 8.02 20.99
CA ASN A 11 -18.69 7.20 20.87
C ASN A 11 -18.34 5.79 20.42
N LYS A 12 -18.76 4.77 21.18
CA LYS A 12 -18.42 3.37 20.93
C LYS A 12 -19.04 2.88 19.62
N SER A 13 -20.31 3.20 19.34
CA SER A 13 -20.97 2.77 18.11
C SER A 13 -20.27 3.32 16.88
N GLN A 14 -19.91 4.60 16.91
CA GLN A 14 -19.16 5.24 15.83
C GLN A 14 -17.76 4.63 15.63
N LEU A 15 -17.08 4.27 16.73
CA LEU A 15 -15.79 3.58 16.64
C LEU A 15 -15.94 2.17 16.05
N ASP A 16 -16.99 1.45 16.41
CA ASP A 16 -17.23 0.11 15.88
C ASP A 16 -17.55 0.17 14.36
N GLU A 17 -18.32 1.16 13.92
CA GLU A 17 -18.61 1.43 12.50
C GLU A 17 -17.33 1.78 11.71
N ILE A 18 -16.50 2.70 12.22
CA ILE A 18 -15.21 3.04 11.59
C ILE A 18 -14.31 1.81 11.46
N VAL A 19 -14.25 0.96 12.48
CA VAL A 19 -13.45 -0.28 12.45
C VAL A 19 -13.97 -1.22 11.36
N GLU A 20 -15.29 -1.42 11.28
CA GLU A 20 -15.88 -2.29 10.27
C GLU A 20 -15.63 -1.77 8.85
N GLU A 21 -15.90 -0.49 8.61
CA GLU A 21 -15.67 0.16 7.31
C GLU A 21 -14.20 0.11 6.88
N SER A 22 -13.28 0.38 7.82
CA SER A 22 -11.84 0.33 7.54
C SER A 22 -11.37 -1.09 7.20
N LEU A 23 -11.88 -2.12 7.88
CA LEU A 23 -11.56 -3.51 7.60
C LEU A 23 -12.16 -3.96 6.26
N LYS A 24 -13.36 -3.49 5.91
CA LYS A 24 -13.96 -3.71 4.58
C LYS A 24 -13.15 -3.01 3.49
N GLY A 25 -12.78 -1.75 3.72
CA GLY A 25 -11.94 -0.96 2.80
C GLY A 25 -10.56 -1.57 2.54
N ALA A 26 -10.05 -2.36 3.48
CA ALA A 26 -8.80 -3.12 3.33
C ALA A 26 -9.02 -4.60 2.91
N ALA A 27 -10.22 -4.95 2.46
CA ALA A 27 -10.60 -6.30 2.00
C ALA A 27 -10.24 -7.44 2.97
N ILE A 28 -10.36 -7.19 4.30
CA ILE A 28 -10.00 -8.19 5.33
C ILE A 28 -11.15 -8.51 6.29
N PHE A 29 -12.25 -7.75 6.28
CA PHE A 29 -13.32 -7.86 7.27
C PHE A 29 -13.83 -9.30 7.43
N ASP A 30 -14.17 -9.97 6.33
CA ASP A 30 -14.75 -11.32 6.35
C ASP A 30 -13.80 -12.38 6.92
N GLU A 31 -12.50 -12.17 6.79
CA GLU A 31 -11.49 -13.07 7.33
C GLU A 31 -11.28 -12.90 8.85
N VAL A 32 -11.64 -11.74 9.41
CA VAL A 32 -11.31 -11.40 10.81
C VAL A 32 -12.53 -11.09 11.69
N LYS A 33 -13.73 -10.95 11.13
CA LYS A 33 -14.95 -10.53 11.86
C LYS A 33 -15.23 -11.33 13.14
N ASP A 34 -14.93 -12.64 13.13
CA ASP A 34 -15.16 -13.52 14.28
C ASP A 34 -14.03 -13.49 15.31
N ARG A 35 -12.97 -12.70 15.05
CA ARG A 35 -11.78 -12.63 15.91
C ARG A 35 -11.28 -11.23 16.22
N LEU A 36 -12.13 -10.21 16.10
CA LEU A 36 -11.78 -8.79 16.28
C LEU A 36 -11.17 -8.45 17.65
N LYS A 37 -11.42 -9.29 18.68
CA LYS A 37 -10.86 -9.13 20.04
C LYS A 37 -9.61 -9.98 20.28
N LYS A 38 -9.17 -10.80 19.32
CA LYS A 38 -7.97 -11.62 19.44
C LYS A 38 -6.73 -10.86 18.98
N SER A 39 -5.56 -11.34 19.43
CA SER A 39 -4.29 -10.76 18.98
C SER A 39 -4.11 -10.90 17.46
N ALA A 40 -3.60 -9.85 16.82
CA ALA A 40 -3.27 -9.83 15.40
C ALA A 40 -2.01 -10.66 15.08
N LEU A 41 -1.18 -11.00 16.07
CA LEU A 41 0.02 -11.82 15.86
C LEU A 41 -0.27 -13.23 15.31
N GLY A 42 -1.49 -13.72 15.48
CA GLY A 42 -1.94 -14.99 14.90
C GLY A 42 -2.54 -14.87 13.49
N LEU A 43 -2.41 -13.74 12.83
CA LEU A 43 -2.78 -13.55 11.43
C LEU A 43 -1.60 -13.88 10.50
N SER A 44 -1.88 -14.28 9.25
CA SER A 44 -0.85 -14.42 8.22
C SER A 44 -0.21 -13.07 7.88
N GLY A 45 0.98 -13.05 7.26
CA GLY A 45 1.67 -11.82 6.87
C GLY A 45 0.79 -10.92 5.99
N GLY A 46 0.14 -11.47 4.97
CA GLY A 46 -0.78 -10.71 4.12
C GLY A 46 -2.01 -10.17 4.85
N GLN A 47 -2.52 -10.91 5.85
CA GLN A 47 -3.60 -10.42 6.70
C GLN A 47 -3.13 -9.29 7.62
N GLN A 48 -1.93 -9.42 8.20
CA GLN A 48 -1.34 -8.35 9.02
C GLN A 48 -1.12 -7.07 8.21
N GLN A 49 -0.62 -7.20 6.97
CA GLN A 49 -0.42 -6.07 6.08
C GLN A 49 -1.74 -5.36 5.75
N ARG A 50 -2.79 -6.11 5.37
CA ARG A 50 -4.12 -5.52 5.12
C ARG A 50 -4.71 -4.89 6.40
N LEU A 51 -4.43 -5.45 7.57
CA LEU A 51 -4.82 -4.84 8.84
C LEU A 51 -4.07 -3.52 9.10
N CYS A 52 -2.79 -3.42 8.72
CA CYS A 52 -2.04 -2.16 8.78
C CYS A 52 -2.64 -1.10 7.85
N ILE A 53 -3.05 -1.50 6.63
CA ILE A 53 -3.77 -0.61 5.70
C ILE A 53 -5.11 -0.17 6.32
N ALA A 54 -5.92 -1.09 6.85
CA ALA A 54 -7.18 -0.76 7.53
C ALA A 54 -6.98 0.25 8.66
N ARG A 55 -5.90 0.10 9.43
CA ARG A 55 -5.54 1.04 10.50
C ARG A 55 -5.26 2.44 9.97
N ALA A 56 -4.59 2.56 8.82
CA ALA A 56 -4.35 3.84 8.16
C ALA A 56 -5.65 4.44 7.61
N LEU A 57 -6.50 3.64 6.98
CA LEU A 57 -7.79 4.09 6.44
C LEU A 57 -8.75 4.61 7.53
N ALA A 58 -8.63 4.11 8.77
CA ALA A 58 -9.52 4.49 9.87
C ALA A 58 -9.45 5.98 10.25
N VAL A 59 -8.44 6.70 9.85
CA VAL A 59 -8.32 8.16 10.05
C VAL A 59 -8.68 8.97 8.80
N GLN A 60 -9.17 8.31 7.74
CA GLN A 60 -9.59 8.92 6.47
C GLN A 60 -8.53 9.85 5.87
N PRO A 61 -7.32 9.34 5.57
CA PRO A 61 -6.25 10.17 5.02
C PRO A 61 -6.56 10.64 3.60
N GLU A 62 -6.04 11.79 3.18
CA GLU A 62 -6.06 12.21 1.78
C GLU A 62 -4.98 11.48 0.96
N VAL A 63 -3.85 11.20 1.61
CA VAL A 63 -2.69 10.53 1.03
C VAL A 63 -2.34 9.30 1.87
N LEU A 64 -2.22 8.15 1.22
CA LEU A 64 -1.80 6.89 1.83
C LEU A 64 -0.37 6.57 1.41
N LEU A 65 0.54 6.52 2.38
CA LEU A 65 1.94 6.18 2.16
C LEU A 65 2.17 4.70 2.49
N MET A 66 2.74 3.96 1.56
CA MET A 66 3.09 2.55 1.71
C MET A 66 4.59 2.36 1.43
N ASP A 67 5.32 1.85 2.41
CA ASP A 67 6.74 1.55 2.29
C ASP A 67 6.92 0.04 2.21
N GLU A 68 7.41 -0.45 1.07
CA GLU A 68 7.65 -1.87 0.78
C GLU A 68 6.47 -2.79 1.16
N PRO A 69 5.23 -2.51 0.73
CA PRO A 69 4.03 -3.16 1.29
C PRO A 69 3.93 -4.66 1.02
N THR A 70 4.78 -5.22 0.17
CA THR A 70 4.75 -6.63 -0.24
C THR A 70 6.07 -7.38 -0.05
N SER A 71 7.12 -6.72 0.46
CA SER A 71 8.48 -7.26 0.51
C SER A 71 8.63 -8.58 1.30
N ALA A 72 7.76 -8.82 2.29
CA ALA A 72 7.78 -10.02 3.14
C ALA A 72 6.60 -10.97 2.87
N LEU A 73 5.93 -10.85 1.72
CA LEU A 73 4.74 -11.60 1.39
C LEU A 73 5.01 -12.68 0.33
N ASP A 74 4.23 -13.76 0.42
CA ASP A 74 4.14 -14.75 -0.65
C ASP A 74 3.45 -14.18 -1.90
N PRO A 75 3.62 -14.80 -3.08
CA PRO A 75 3.06 -14.26 -4.33
C PRO A 75 1.53 -14.07 -4.31
N ILE A 76 0.77 -14.96 -3.64
CA ILE A 76 -0.69 -14.88 -3.57
C ILE A 76 -1.10 -13.68 -2.70
N SER A 77 -0.42 -13.48 -1.58
CA SER A 77 -0.64 -12.34 -0.70
C SER A 77 -0.23 -11.03 -1.36
N THR A 78 0.85 -11.03 -2.15
CA THR A 78 1.29 -9.88 -2.95
C THR A 78 0.20 -9.44 -3.93
N LEU A 79 -0.35 -10.36 -4.71
CA LEU A 79 -1.43 -10.04 -5.66
C LEU A 79 -2.64 -9.40 -4.95
N LYS A 80 -3.04 -9.94 -3.79
CA LYS A 80 -4.15 -9.35 -3.01
C LYS A 80 -3.87 -7.92 -2.55
N ILE A 81 -2.62 -7.58 -2.25
CA ILE A 81 -2.24 -6.20 -1.89
C ILE A 81 -2.23 -5.32 -3.15
N GLU A 82 -1.75 -5.82 -4.29
CA GLU A 82 -1.77 -5.09 -5.56
C GLU A 82 -3.22 -4.79 -6.00
N ASP A 83 -4.12 -5.77 -5.97
CA ASP A 83 -5.55 -5.58 -6.23
C ASP A 83 -6.17 -4.54 -5.28
N LEU A 84 -5.81 -4.60 -4.00
CA LEU A 84 -6.27 -3.62 -3.02
C LEU A 84 -5.75 -2.21 -3.33
N MET A 85 -4.50 -2.05 -3.79
CA MET A 85 -3.97 -0.74 -4.21
C MET A 85 -4.75 -0.18 -5.40
N GLU A 86 -5.12 -1.01 -6.38
CA GLU A 86 -5.95 -0.62 -7.52
C GLU A 86 -7.34 -0.11 -7.10
N ASP A 87 -7.91 -0.67 -6.05
CA ASP A 87 -9.18 -0.19 -5.49
C ASP A 87 -9.00 1.08 -4.66
N LEU A 88 -7.92 1.17 -3.88
CA LEU A 88 -7.66 2.32 -3.02
C LEU A 88 -7.34 3.59 -3.83
N LYS A 89 -6.62 3.49 -4.94
CA LYS A 89 -6.28 4.67 -5.77
C LYS A 89 -7.51 5.37 -6.38
N LYS A 90 -8.65 4.71 -6.41
CA LYS A 90 -9.93 5.33 -6.83
C LYS A 90 -10.45 6.38 -5.85
N LYS A 91 -10.00 6.33 -4.58
CA LYS A 91 -10.49 7.17 -3.48
C LYS A 91 -9.38 7.98 -2.80
N TYR A 92 -8.15 7.53 -2.86
CA TYR A 92 -7.00 8.10 -2.16
C TYR A 92 -5.86 8.36 -3.14
N THR A 93 -5.04 9.35 -2.84
CA THR A 93 -3.71 9.42 -3.45
C THR A 93 -2.83 8.38 -2.75
N VAL A 94 -2.38 7.36 -3.49
CA VAL A 94 -1.53 6.29 -2.95
C VAL A 94 -0.10 6.53 -3.41
N VAL A 95 0.83 6.63 -2.47
CA VAL A 95 2.27 6.71 -2.73
C VAL A 95 2.91 5.43 -2.22
N VAL A 96 3.56 4.70 -3.12
CA VAL A 96 4.23 3.43 -2.80
C VAL A 96 5.72 3.57 -3.01
N VAL A 97 6.51 3.18 -2.00
CA VAL A 97 7.95 2.95 -2.15
C VAL A 97 8.16 1.46 -2.34
N THR A 98 8.86 1.07 -3.39
CA THR A 98 9.21 -0.33 -3.66
C THR A 98 10.50 -0.42 -4.47
N HIS A 99 11.29 -1.46 -4.21
CA HIS A 99 12.42 -1.85 -5.05
C HIS A 99 12.01 -2.87 -6.13
N ASN A 100 10.75 -3.33 -6.10
CA ASN A 100 10.23 -4.28 -7.09
C ASN A 100 9.68 -3.52 -8.31
N MET A 101 10.49 -3.44 -9.36
CA MET A 101 10.14 -2.76 -10.61
C MET A 101 8.90 -3.36 -11.29
N GLN A 102 8.72 -4.68 -11.21
CA GLN A 102 7.55 -5.33 -11.80
C GLN A 102 6.26 -4.92 -11.07
N GLN A 103 6.32 -4.76 -9.75
CA GLN A 103 5.21 -4.22 -8.97
C GLN A 103 4.93 -2.77 -9.37
N ALA A 104 5.94 -1.90 -9.38
CA ALA A 104 5.80 -0.52 -9.79
C ALA A 104 5.14 -0.41 -11.19
N ALA A 105 5.60 -1.22 -12.14
CA ALA A 105 5.05 -1.25 -13.50
C ALA A 105 3.57 -1.68 -13.56
N ARG A 106 3.11 -2.52 -12.61
CA ARG A 106 1.71 -2.99 -12.60
C ARG A 106 0.74 -2.05 -11.91
N VAL A 107 1.15 -1.45 -10.77
CA VAL A 107 0.19 -0.77 -9.89
C VAL A 107 0.23 0.76 -9.96
N SER A 108 1.29 1.37 -10.51
CA SER A 108 1.43 2.81 -10.49
C SER A 108 1.04 3.49 -11.81
N ASP A 109 0.46 4.67 -11.70
CA ASP A 109 0.13 5.53 -12.84
C ASP A 109 1.35 6.39 -13.23
N GLU A 110 2.06 6.91 -12.22
CA GLU A 110 3.34 7.63 -12.36
C GLU A 110 4.42 6.94 -11.54
N THR A 111 5.65 6.96 -12.04
CA THR A 111 6.82 6.40 -11.35
C THR A 111 7.91 7.44 -11.25
N ALA A 112 8.51 7.58 -10.06
CA ALA A 112 9.71 8.36 -9.82
C ALA A 112 10.86 7.42 -9.45
N PHE A 113 11.95 7.47 -10.20
CA PHE A 113 13.16 6.73 -9.90
C PHE A 113 14.09 7.55 -9.01
N PHE A 114 14.42 6.98 -7.85
CA PHE A 114 15.33 7.55 -6.87
C PHE A 114 16.66 6.79 -6.88
N LEU A 115 17.76 7.51 -6.89
CA LEU A 115 19.09 6.93 -6.74
C LEU A 115 19.93 7.83 -5.82
N VAL A 116 20.47 7.24 -4.74
CA VAL A 116 21.35 7.90 -3.76
C VAL A 116 20.78 9.24 -3.27
N GLY A 117 19.48 9.27 -2.96
CA GLY A 117 18.79 10.46 -2.42
C GLY A 117 18.34 11.48 -3.46
N GLU A 118 18.58 11.25 -4.75
CA GLU A 118 18.17 12.13 -5.84
C GLU A 118 17.01 11.54 -6.64
N VAL A 119 16.06 12.37 -7.05
CA VAL A 119 15.06 11.99 -8.07
C VAL A 119 15.74 12.06 -9.43
N VAL A 120 16.05 10.91 -10.01
CA VAL A 120 16.73 10.80 -11.30
C VAL A 120 15.76 11.09 -12.43
N GLU A 121 14.59 10.51 -12.38
CA GLU A 121 13.56 10.64 -13.41
C GLU A 121 12.16 10.46 -12.81
N LYS A 122 11.18 11.20 -13.31
CA LYS A 122 9.75 11.04 -13.01
C LYS A 122 8.96 11.23 -14.30
N ASP A 123 8.07 10.26 -14.59
CA ASP A 123 7.16 10.33 -15.74
C ASP A 123 5.99 9.34 -15.52
N LEU A 124 5.07 9.26 -16.46
CA LEU A 124 4.09 8.18 -16.52
C LEU A 124 4.81 6.82 -16.49
N THR A 125 4.28 5.88 -15.73
CA THR A 125 4.90 4.56 -15.54
C THR A 125 5.25 3.88 -16.86
N GLY A 126 4.33 3.90 -17.84
CA GLY A 126 4.60 3.34 -19.15
C GLY A 126 5.82 3.97 -19.87
N ASN A 127 6.08 5.27 -19.68
CA ASN A 127 7.25 5.94 -20.26
C ASN A 127 8.53 5.51 -19.55
N ILE A 128 8.53 5.52 -18.21
CA ILE A 128 9.69 5.09 -17.38
C ILE A 128 10.16 3.69 -17.78
N PHE A 129 9.24 2.74 -17.93
CA PHE A 129 9.59 1.34 -18.22
C PHE A 129 9.84 1.02 -19.70
N SER A 130 9.32 1.82 -20.64
CA SER A 130 9.49 1.56 -22.08
C SER A 130 10.49 2.46 -22.77
N ARG A 131 10.65 3.71 -22.32
CA ARG A 131 11.48 4.74 -22.96
C ARG A 131 12.05 5.71 -21.94
N PRO A 132 12.86 5.25 -20.97
CA PRO A 132 13.48 6.13 -20.01
C PRO A 132 14.36 7.16 -20.71
N LYS A 133 14.38 8.38 -20.18
CA LYS A 133 15.16 9.50 -20.74
C LYS A 133 16.56 9.57 -20.14
N ASP A 134 16.71 9.12 -18.87
CA ASP A 134 17.99 9.09 -18.17
C ASP A 134 18.62 7.67 -18.29
N LYS A 135 19.89 7.64 -18.68
CA LYS A 135 20.62 6.38 -18.81
C LYS A 135 20.68 5.57 -17.50
N ARG A 136 20.73 6.25 -16.34
CA ARG A 136 20.74 5.59 -15.04
C ARG A 136 19.43 4.82 -14.80
N THR A 137 18.30 5.39 -15.25
CA THR A 137 16.99 4.73 -15.21
C THR A 137 16.98 3.50 -16.12
N GLU A 138 17.51 3.62 -17.34
CA GLU A 138 17.62 2.52 -18.30
C GLU A 138 18.49 1.39 -17.76
N ASP A 139 19.68 1.72 -17.22
CA ASP A 139 20.61 0.76 -16.64
C ASP A 139 19.98 0.03 -15.43
N TYR A 140 19.20 0.75 -14.61
CA TYR A 140 18.47 0.15 -13.49
C TYR A 140 17.40 -0.84 -13.96
N ILE A 141 16.56 -0.47 -14.89
CA ILE A 141 15.47 -1.29 -15.42
C ILE A 141 16.01 -2.53 -16.13
N THR A 142 17.12 -2.40 -16.85
CA THR A 142 17.75 -3.49 -17.60
C THR A 142 18.69 -4.36 -16.75
N GLY A 143 18.87 -4.05 -15.46
CA GLY A 143 19.77 -4.78 -14.57
C GLY A 143 21.26 -4.61 -14.89
N ARG A 144 21.63 -3.54 -15.59
CA ARG A 144 23.01 -3.24 -16.01
C ARG A 144 23.75 -2.32 -15.04
N PHE A 145 23.44 -2.43 -13.75
CA PHE A 145 24.22 -1.77 -12.71
C PHE A 145 25.58 -2.46 -12.58
N GLY A 146 26.61 -1.80 -13.01
CA GLY A 146 28.00 -2.17 -12.84
C GLY A 146 28.85 -0.95 -12.63
#